data_956803bc735dbde6b15e4dd6be5b7230
#
_entry.id   956803bc735dbde6b15e4dd6be5b7230
#
_cell.length_a   1.000
_cell.length_b   1.000
_cell.length_c   1.000
_cell.angle_alpha   90.00
_cell.angle_beta   90.00
_cell.angle_gamma   90.00
#
_symmetry.space_group_name_H-M   'P 1'
#
loop_
_entity.id
_entity.type
_entity.pdbx_description
1 polymer ?
#
loop_
_entity_poly.entity_id
_entity_poly.type
_entity_poly.pdbx_seq_one_letter_code
_entity_poly.pdbx_strand_id
1 'polypeptide(L)'
;ASDVYKRQVIECPDCSIPMIWHTSIKKLKCHYCNREMSFPDFCPQCGSDALSTSGVGTQKIELLINELYPDARVERIDSDILTRKNAHIELLNKFQNKEIDILVGTQMIAKGLDNPNVTLVGVLSADSGFNIPDFRASERGFQLLTQVAGRAGRGEFKGKVLFQTYNPDYYAFQTAKSQNYEKFFETEIKARQEFDYPPFSQIIRLILSSQNNFRAEKSAME
;
A
#
# COMPACT_ATOMS: atom_id res chain seq x y z
N ALA A 1 -3.63 22.66 -15.07
CA ALA A 1 -4.54 22.75 -13.90
C ALA A 1 -5.41 21.51 -13.89
N SER A 2 -4.84 20.36 -13.66
CA SER A 2 -5.57 19.10 -13.66
C SER A 2 -5.53 18.50 -12.27
N ASP A 3 -6.70 18.45 -11.66
CA ASP A 3 -7.24 17.28 -11.01
C ASP A 3 -6.50 16.63 -9.82
N VAL A 4 -5.84 17.40 -8.98
CA VAL A 4 -5.42 16.93 -7.66
C VAL A 4 -6.66 16.59 -6.79
N TYR A 5 -7.82 17.19 -7.07
CA TYR A 5 -9.07 16.97 -6.34
C TYR A 5 -9.91 15.76 -6.78
N LYS A 6 -9.65 15.16 -7.95
CA LYS A 6 -10.45 14.03 -8.46
C LYS A 6 -9.98 12.63 -8.01
N ARG A 7 -9.06 12.55 -7.06
CA ARG A 7 -8.54 11.28 -6.54
C ARG A 7 -8.94 11.01 -5.10
N GLN A 8 -10.12 11.47 -4.73
CA GLN A 8 -10.62 11.25 -3.38
C GLN A 8 -11.11 9.82 -3.23
N VAL A 9 -10.80 9.25 -2.08
CA VAL A 9 -11.19 7.90 -1.70
C VAL A 9 -12.58 7.97 -1.07
N ILE A 10 -13.44 6.98 -1.32
CA ILE A 10 -14.72 6.87 -0.62
C ILE A 10 -14.41 6.52 0.84
N GLU A 11 -14.79 7.40 1.75
CA GLU A 11 -14.57 7.24 3.17
C GLU A 11 -15.79 6.64 3.87
N CYS A 12 -15.52 5.91 4.93
CA CYS A 12 -16.58 5.40 5.81
C CYS A 12 -17.24 6.59 6.53
N PRO A 13 -18.58 6.74 6.45
CA PRO A 13 -19.27 7.84 7.10
C PRO A 13 -19.16 7.81 8.63
N ASP A 14 -18.89 6.65 9.23
CA ASP A 14 -18.77 6.51 10.69
C ASP A 14 -17.34 6.70 11.19
N CYS A 15 -16.33 6.35 10.38
CA CYS A 15 -14.94 6.31 10.82
C CYS A 15 -14.02 7.28 10.09
N SER A 16 -14.52 7.92 9.01
CA SER A 16 -13.75 8.82 8.13
C SER A 16 -12.43 8.20 7.61
N ILE A 17 -12.41 6.88 7.45
CA ILE A 17 -11.29 6.14 6.87
C ILE A 17 -11.67 5.59 5.50
N PRO A 18 -10.71 5.40 4.59
CA PRO A 18 -10.96 4.82 3.28
C PRO A 18 -11.68 3.46 3.37
N MET A 19 -12.74 3.31 2.60
CA MET A 19 -13.42 2.03 2.43
C MET A 19 -12.76 1.20 1.34
N ILE A 20 -12.76 -0.11 1.53
CA ILE A 20 -12.13 -1.05 0.60
C ILE A 20 -13.22 -1.79 -0.17
N TRP A 21 -13.06 -1.83 -1.49
CA TRP A 21 -13.94 -2.62 -2.37
C TRP A 21 -13.63 -4.12 -2.25
N HIS A 22 -14.63 -4.90 -1.90
CA HIS A 22 -14.56 -6.35 -1.86
C HIS A 22 -15.30 -6.95 -3.05
N THR A 23 -14.54 -7.52 -3.98
CA THR A 23 -15.08 -8.10 -5.22
C THR A 23 -15.99 -9.28 -4.95
N SER A 24 -15.73 -10.07 -3.90
CA SER A 24 -16.50 -11.26 -3.53
C SER A 24 -17.93 -10.94 -3.11
N ILE A 25 -18.13 -9.85 -2.39
CA ILE A 25 -19.42 -9.40 -1.88
C ILE A 25 -20.00 -8.24 -2.68
N LYS A 26 -19.24 -7.71 -3.67
CA LYS A 26 -19.59 -6.53 -4.49
C LYS A 26 -20.03 -5.33 -3.65
N LYS A 27 -19.30 -5.06 -2.57
CA LYS A 27 -19.55 -3.94 -1.65
C LYS A 27 -18.26 -3.27 -1.20
N LEU A 28 -18.39 -2.00 -0.83
CA LEU A 28 -17.40 -1.29 -0.05
C LEU A 28 -17.50 -1.71 1.41
N LYS A 29 -16.39 -2.04 2.05
CA LYS A 29 -16.34 -2.40 3.45
C LYS A 29 -15.32 -1.56 4.20
N CYS A 30 -15.74 -1.06 5.36
CA CYS A 30 -14.83 -0.44 6.32
C CYS A 30 -14.16 -1.52 7.16
N HIS A 31 -12.82 -1.60 7.11
CA HIS A 31 -12.07 -2.58 7.92
C HIS A 31 -11.93 -2.18 9.39
N TYR A 32 -12.49 -1.04 9.78
CA TYR A 32 -12.48 -0.59 11.18
C TYR A 32 -13.79 -0.93 11.90
N CYS A 33 -14.94 -0.50 11.36
CA CYS A 33 -16.24 -0.73 11.96
C CYS A 33 -17.07 -1.85 11.28
N ASN A 34 -16.53 -2.47 10.23
CA ASN A 34 -17.19 -3.47 9.38
C ASN A 34 -18.43 -2.97 8.63
N ARG A 35 -18.67 -1.65 8.58
CA ARG A 35 -19.78 -1.09 7.80
C ARG A 35 -19.62 -1.47 6.34
N GLU A 36 -20.72 -1.92 5.74
CA GLU A 36 -20.81 -2.22 4.32
C GLU A 36 -21.72 -1.21 3.62
N MET A 37 -21.37 -0.81 2.40
CA MET A 37 -22.19 0.01 1.54
C MET A 37 -22.01 -0.38 0.08
N SER A 38 -23.02 -0.10 -0.74
CA SER A 38 -22.93 -0.28 -2.19
C SER A 38 -21.92 0.70 -2.79
N PHE A 39 -21.31 0.32 -3.90
CA PHE A 39 -20.48 1.25 -4.66
C PHE A 39 -21.39 2.31 -5.26
N PRO A 40 -21.15 3.60 -5.02
CA PRO A 40 -22.00 4.64 -5.56
C PRO A 40 -21.78 4.81 -7.06
N ASP A 41 -22.83 5.13 -7.81
CA ASP A 41 -22.76 5.40 -9.25
C ASP A 41 -22.06 6.73 -9.55
N PHE A 42 -22.11 7.67 -8.60
CA PHE A 42 -21.52 9.00 -8.72
C PHE A 42 -20.70 9.32 -7.47
N CYS A 43 -19.63 10.08 -7.66
CA CYS A 43 -18.82 10.55 -6.55
C CYS A 43 -19.68 11.44 -5.61
N PRO A 44 -19.78 11.11 -4.31
CA PRO A 44 -20.61 11.88 -3.38
C PRO A 44 -20.11 13.31 -3.15
N GLN A 45 -18.86 13.60 -3.51
CA GLN A 45 -18.28 14.93 -3.29
C GLN A 45 -18.33 15.82 -4.54
N CYS A 46 -18.12 15.29 -5.74
CA CYS A 46 -18.05 16.08 -6.97
C CYS A 46 -19.09 15.70 -8.03
N GLY A 47 -19.93 14.69 -7.79
CA GLY A 47 -20.96 14.24 -8.73
C GLY A 47 -20.43 13.58 -10.00
N SER A 48 -19.11 13.32 -10.10
CA SER A 48 -18.52 12.67 -11.27
C SER A 48 -18.87 11.18 -11.30
N ASP A 49 -19.10 10.63 -12.49
CA ASP A 49 -19.27 9.21 -12.77
C ASP A 49 -17.94 8.44 -12.94
N ALA A 50 -16.82 9.19 -12.95
CA ALA A 50 -15.48 8.62 -13.11
C ALA A 50 -14.96 7.91 -11.83
N LEU A 51 -15.84 7.20 -11.12
CA LEU A 51 -15.44 6.35 -10.00
C LEU A 51 -14.84 5.05 -10.54
N SER A 52 -13.63 4.75 -10.10
CA SER A 52 -13.00 3.47 -10.36
C SER A 52 -12.65 2.78 -9.05
N THR A 53 -12.79 1.46 -9.02
CA THR A 53 -12.23 0.65 -7.96
C THR A 53 -10.71 0.62 -8.15
N SER A 54 -10.04 1.69 -7.74
CA SER A 54 -8.58 1.76 -7.80
C SER A 54 -7.99 1.05 -6.60
N GLY A 55 -7.61 -0.10 -6.82
CA GLY A 55 -6.79 -0.99 -6.07
C GLY A 55 -6.61 -2.15 -6.99
N VAL A 56 -5.49 -2.20 -7.70
CA VAL A 56 -5.20 -3.40 -8.49
C VAL A 56 -4.93 -4.47 -7.46
N GLY A 57 -5.98 -5.18 -7.03
CA GLY A 57 -5.84 -6.31 -6.13
C GLY A 57 -4.86 -7.32 -6.71
N THR A 58 -4.13 -8.01 -5.87
CA THR A 58 -3.15 -9.04 -6.27
C THR A 58 -3.72 -10.04 -7.26
N GLN A 59 -5.00 -10.40 -7.13
CA GLN A 59 -5.70 -11.28 -8.08
C GLN A 59 -5.76 -10.71 -9.50
N LYS A 60 -6.07 -9.43 -9.65
CA LYS A 60 -6.13 -8.79 -10.97
C LYS A 60 -4.75 -8.69 -11.60
N ILE A 61 -3.72 -8.46 -10.80
CA ILE A 61 -2.33 -8.43 -11.25
C ILE A 61 -1.92 -9.83 -11.72
N GLU A 62 -2.21 -10.85 -10.94
CA GLU A 62 -1.95 -12.25 -11.28
C GLU A 62 -2.59 -12.64 -12.63
N LEU A 63 -3.88 -12.32 -12.82
CA LEU A 63 -4.58 -12.57 -14.07
C LEU A 63 -3.93 -11.84 -15.25
N LEU A 64 -3.61 -10.56 -15.08
CA LEU A 64 -2.96 -9.78 -16.14
C LEU A 64 -1.57 -10.32 -16.49
N ILE A 65 -0.79 -10.74 -15.49
CA ILE A 65 0.54 -11.31 -15.74
C ILE A 65 0.43 -12.65 -16.45
N ASN A 66 -0.53 -13.51 -16.09
CA ASN A 66 -0.78 -14.78 -16.78
C ASN A 66 -1.21 -14.57 -18.24
N GLU A 67 -1.97 -13.50 -18.51
CA GLU A 67 -2.35 -13.15 -19.90
C GLU A 67 -1.14 -12.65 -20.71
N LEU A 68 -0.29 -11.80 -20.10
CA LEU A 68 0.89 -11.23 -20.78
C LEU A 68 2.05 -12.25 -20.94
N TYR A 69 2.17 -13.19 -20.01
CA TYR A 69 3.25 -14.18 -19.97
C TYR A 69 2.68 -15.58 -19.75
N PRO A 70 2.01 -16.18 -20.75
CA PRO A 70 1.30 -17.45 -20.58
C PRO A 70 2.21 -18.63 -20.24
N ASP A 71 3.50 -18.56 -20.58
CA ASP A 71 4.47 -19.60 -20.29
C ASP A 71 5.14 -19.45 -18.91
N ALA A 72 4.87 -18.35 -18.20
CA ALA A 72 5.46 -18.11 -16.89
C ALA A 72 4.64 -18.76 -15.77
N ARG A 73 5.34 -19.34 -14.81
CA ARG A 73 4.72 -19.89 -13.59
C ARG A 73 4.52 -18.76 -12.58
N VAL A 74 3.29 -18.28 -12.51
CA VAL A 74 2.91 -17.14 -11.67
C VAL A 74 2.22 -17.65 -10.41
N GLU A 75 2.65 -17.19 -9.25
CA GLU A 75 2.02 -17.51 -7.97
C GLU A 75 1.75 -16.24 -7.17
N ARG A 76 0.72 -16.27 -6.35
CA ARG A 76 0.27 -15.15 -5.53
C ARG A 76 0.43 -15.43 -4.06
N ILE A 77 0.91 -14.42 -3.32
CA ILE A 77 0.96 -14.43 -1.85
C ILE A 77 0.19 -13.23 -1.32
N ASP A 78 -0.89 -13.48 -0.61
CA ASP A 78 -1.62 -12.48 0.15
C ASP A 78 -2.18 -13.06 1.46
N SER A 79 -2.87 -12.20 2.22
CA SER A 79 -3.45 -12.58 3.51
C SER A 79 -4.44 -13.75 3.43
N ASP A 80 -5.11 -13.92 2.29
CA ASP A 80 -6.14 -14.95 2.11
C ASP A 80 -5.50 -16.35 1.96
N ILE A 81 -4.29 -16.41 1.38
CA ILE A 81 -3.52 -17.67 1.22
C ILE A 81 -2.83 -18.05 2.53
N LEU A 82 -2.51 -17.08 3.38
CA LEU A 82 -1.80 -17.28 4.64
C LEU A 82 -2.61 -17.95 5.76
N THR A 83 -3.87 -18.28 5.51
CA THR A 83 -4.72 -19.00 6.47
C THR A 83 -4.21 -20.41 6.77
N ARG A 84 -3.38 -21.01 5.91
CA ARG A 84 -2.74 -22.31 6.14
C ARG A 84 -1.38 -22.11 6.78
N LYS A 85 -1.19 -22.73 7.95
CA LYS A 85 0.10 -22.78 8.64
C LYS A 85 1.15 -23.34 7.70
N ASN A 86 2.23 -22.57 7.44
CA ASN A 86 3.36 -22.88 6.53
C ASN A 86 3.17 -22.66 5.01
N ALA A 87 1.99 -22.29 4.50
CA ALA A 87 1.82 -22.03 3.06
C ALA A 87 2.79 -20.96 2.51
N HIS A 88 3.09 -19.95 3.34
CA HIS A 88 4.06 -18.92 3.01
C HIS A 88 5.48 -19.49 2.82
N ILE A 89 5.91 -20.37 3.70
CA ILE A 89 7.25 -20.99 3.65
C ILE A 89 7.37 -21.89 2.42
N GLU A 90 6.34 -22.66 2.13
CA GLU A 90 6.32 -23.54 0.96
C GLU A 90 6.42 -22.76 -0.35
N LEU A 91 5.66 -21.66 -0.48
CA LEU A 91 5.72 -20.79 -1.66
C LEU A 91 7.10 -20.11 -1.82
N LEU A 92 7.68 -19.63 -0.72
CA LEU A 92 9.03 -19.07 -0.76
C LEU A 92 10.08 -20.09 -1.16
N ASN A 93 9.99 -21.34 -0.67
CA ASN A 93 10.88 -22.42 -1.05
C ASN A 93 10.76 -22.76 -2.54
N LYS A 94 9.54 -22.87 -3.07
CA LYS A 94 9.30 -23.07 -4.50
C LYS A 94 9.91 -21.94 -5.34
N PHE A 95 9.76 -20.69 -4.89
CA PHE A 95 10.36 -19.55 -5.58
C PHE A 95 11.89 -19.57 -5.53
N GLN A 96 12.48 -19.96 -4.40
CA GLN A 96 13.94 -20.14 -4.28
C GLN A 96 14.46 -21.27 -5.18
N ASN A 97 13.70 -22.35 -5.31
CA ASN A 97 14.03 -23.50 -6.16
C ASN A 97 13.78 -23.24 -7.65
N LYS A 98 13.37 -22.03 -8.03
CA LYS A 98 13.02 -21.66 -9.42
C LYS A 98 11.83 -22.45 -9.99
N GLU A 99 10.94 -22.92 -9.14
CA GLU A 99 9.69 -23.57 -9.55
C GLU A 99 8.60 -22.51 -9.87
N ILE A 100 8.80 -21.26 -9.47
CA ILE A 100 7.97 -20.10 -9.73
C ILE A 100 8.84 -19.04 -10.40
N ASP A 101 8.32 -18.45 -11.48
CA ASP A 101 9.02 -17.42 -12.25
C ASP A 101 8.63 -16.01 -11.79
N ILE A 102 7.36 -15.81 -11.44
CA ILE A 102 6.83 -14.53 -11.01
C ILE A 102 6.02 -14.70 -9.73
N LEU A 103 6.40 -13.93 -8.70
CA LEU A 103 5.71 -13.90 -7.43
C LEU A 103 4.97 -12.57 -7.27
N VAL A 104 3.65 -12.64 -7.09
CA VAL A 104 2.79 -11.47 -6.90
C VAL A 104 2.31 -11.41 -5.45
N GLY A 105 2.30 -10.24 -4.84
CA GLY A 105 1.73 -10.11 -3.50
C GLY A 105 1.83 -8.71 -2.90
N THR A 106 1.51 -8.62 -1.62
CA THR A 106 1.53 -7.38 -0.86
C THR A 106 2.91 -7.16 -0.19
N GLN A 107 3.01 -6.14 0.65
CA GLN A 107 4.22 -5.81 1.42
C GLN A 107 4.83 -7.00 2.19
N MET A 108 4.06 -8.06 2.43
CA MET A 108 4.53 -9.25 3.15
C MET A 108 5.65 -9.98 2.41
N ILE A 109 5.66 -9.94 1.07
CA ILE A 109 6.75 -10.51 0.28
C ILE A 109 8.08 -9.80 0.58
N ALA A 110 8.04 -8.48 0.74
CA ALA A 110 9.26 -7.70 0.99
C ALA A 110 9.96 -8.06 2.32
N LYS A 111 9.22 -8.54 3.31
CA LYS A 111 9.75 -8.83 4.65
C LYS A 111 10.46 -10.19 4.79
N GLY A 112 10.19 -11.15 3.94
CA GLY A 112 10.70 -12.52 4.10
C GLY A 112 11.53 -13.05 2.94
N LEU A 113 11.53 -12.35 1.80
CA LEU A 113 12.17 -12.84 0.60
C LEU A 113 13.66 -12.47 0.58
N ASP A 114 14.52 -13.46 0.75
CA ASP A 114 15.94 -13.37 0.46
C ASP A 114 16.29 -14.40 -0.60
N ASN A 115 16.16 -14.00 -1.88
CA ASN A 115 16.42 -14.88 -3.02
C ASN A 115 17.40 -14.20 -3.99
N PRO A 116 18.62 -14.72 -4.15
CA PRO A 116 19.64 -14.16 -5.04
C PRO A 116 19.27 -14.20 -6.52
N ASN A 117 18.30 -15.00 -6.91
CA ASN A 117 17.84 -15.11 -8.29
C ASN A 117 16.84 -14.01 -8.71
N VAL A 118 16.45 -13.12 -7.79
CA VAL A 118 15.53 -12.03 -8.12
C VAL A 118 16.25 -10.96 -8.94
N THR A 119 15.87 -10.83 -10.20
CA THR A 119 16.43 -9.87 -11.16
C THR A 119 15.55 -8.64 -11.36
N LEU A 120 14.26 -8.74 -11.06
CA LEU A 120 13.31 -7.63 -11.20
C LEU A 120 12.36 -7.58 -10.01
N VAL A 121 12.18 -6.38 -9.47
CA VAL A 121 11.13 -6.08 -8.49
C VAL A 121 10.30 -4.91 -8.99
N GLY A 122 8.98 -5.11 -9.09
CA GLY A 122 8.02 -4.07 -9.45
C GLY A 122 7.16 -3.69 -8.24
N VAL A 123 7.09 -2.41 -7.93
CA VAL A 123 6.17 -1.86 -6.93
C VAL A 123 5.07 -1.10 -7.64
N LEU A 124 3.88 -1.65 -7.63
CA LEU A 124 2.70 -1.05 -8.24
C LEU A 124 2.01 -0.13 -7.24
N SER A 125 1.51 1.02 -7.74
CA SER A 125 0.81 2.02 -6.92
C SER A 125 1.60 2.41 -5.65
N ALA A 126 2.89 2.71 -5.82
CA ALA A 126 3.79 3.05 -4.72
C ALA A 126 3.29 4.24 -3.88
N ASP A 127 2.48 5.13 -4.47
CA ASP A 127 1.87 6.27 -3.79
C ASP A 127 0.91 5.89 -2.65
N SER A 128 0.33 4.70 -2.68
CA SER A 128 -0.69 4.30 -1.70
C SER A 128 -0.19 4.32 -0.26
N GLY A 129 1.08 4.03 -0.05
CA GLY A 129 1.72 4.09 1.27
C GLY A 129 1.94 5.52 1.80
N PHE A 130 2.01 6.51 0.90
CA PHE A 130 2.26 7.90 1.24
C PHE A 130 0.97 8.72 1.44
N ASN A 131 -0.15 8.22 0.93
CA ASN A 131 -1.46 8.90 1.02
C ASN A 131 -2.23 8.55 2.32
N ILE A 132 -1.57 7.95 3.29
CA ILE A 132 -2.16 7.64 4.60
C ILE A 132 -2.10 8.91 5.48
N PRO A 133 -3.17 9.31 6.17
CA PRO A 133 -3.16 10.45 7.08
C PRO A 133 -2.42 10.12 8.40
N ASP A 134 -1.13 9.92 8.30
CA ASP A 134 -0.21 9.66 9.41
C ASP A 134 1.09 10.42 9.11
N PHE A 135 1.58 11.20 10.07
CA PHE A 135 2.81 11.98 9.91
C PHE A 135 4.04 11.11 9.58
N ARG A 136 3.96 9.80 9.84
CA ARG A 136 5.01 8.81 9.51
C ARG A 136 4.83 8.16 8.14
N ALA A 137 3.86 8.60 7.34
CA ALA A 137 3.57 7.96 6.06
C ALA A 137 4.79 7.96 5.12
N SER A 138 5.48 9.11 5.03
CA SER A 138 6.70 9.26 4.22
C SER A 138 7.83 8.36 4.70
N GLU A 139 8.06 8.32 6.01
CA GLU A 139 9.09 7.47 6.62
C GLU A 139 8.82 5.98 6.35
N ARG A 140 7.59 5.54 6.59
CA ARG A 140 7.19 4.14 6.34
C ARG A 140 7.28 3.78 4.87
N GLY A 141 6.86 4.70 3.99
CA GLY A 141 6.98 4.53 2.54
C GLY A 141 8.43 4.40 2.10
N PHE A 142 9.29 5.32 2.56
CA PHE A 142 10.72 5.28 2.29
C PHE A 142 11.37 3.96 2.76
N GLN A 143 11.09 3.55 4.00
CA GLN A 143 11.58 2.29 4.57
C GLN A 143 11.18 1.08 3.72
N LEU A 144 9.90 1.01 3.31
CA LEU A 144 9.40 -0.06 2.46
C LEU A 144 10.08 -0.07 1.10
N LEU A 145 10.19 1.07 0.43
CA LEU A 145 10.81 1.17 -0.89
C LEU A 145 12.30 0.81 -0.83
N THR A 146 13.02 1.26 0.19
CA THR A 146 14.43 0.92 0.39
C THR A 146 14.60 -0.57 0.68
N GLN A 147 13.73 -1.16 1.49
CA GLN A 147 13.74 -2.59 1.76
C GLN A 147 13.51 -3.41 0.50
N VAL A 148 12.54 -3.01 -0.32
CA VAL A 148 12.25 -3.67 -1.60
C VAL A 148 13.40 -3.48 -2.59
N ALA A 149 13.98 -2.29 -2.67
CA ALA A 149 15.12 -2.01 -3.53
C ALA A 149 16.33 -2.90 -3.19
N GLY A 150 16.53 -3.17 -1.93
CA GLY A 150 17.61 -4.07 -1.47
C GLY A 150 17.39 -5.57 -1.75
N ARG A 151 16.28 -5.97 -2.38
CA ARG A 151 15.99 -7.38 -2.70
C ARG A 151 16.41 -7.81 -4.11
N ALA A 152 16.55 -6.87 -5.03
CA ALA A 152 16.98 -7.18 -6.39
C ALA A 152 18.51 -7.18 -6.52
N GLY A 153 19.08 -8.12 -7.30
CA GLY A 153 20.48 -8.09 -7.70
C GLY A 153 21.48 -8.56 -6.64
N ARG A 154 21.10 -9.44 -5.76
CA ARG A 154 22.01 -10.07 -4.79
C ARG A 154 22.80 -11.26 -5.35
N GLY A 155 22.45 -11.73 -6.55
CA GLY A 155 23.13 -12.81 -7.26
C GLY A 155 24.10 -12.29 -8.33
N GLU A 156 24.41 -13.15 -9.29
CA GLU A 156 25.30 -12.86 -10.43
C GLU A 156 24.71 -11.81 -11.39
N PHE A 157 23.39 -11.67 -11.43
CA PHE A 157 22.69 -10.75 -12.31
C PHE A 157 22.37 -9.44 -11.63
N LYS A 158 22.59 -8.33 -12.35
CA LYS A 158 22.17 -7.01 -11.86
C LYS A 158 20.65 -6.96 -11.73
N GLY A 159 20.15 -6.64 -10.55
CA GLY A 159 18.74 -6.45 -10.30
C GLY A 159 18.24 -5.07 -10.76
N LYS A 160 16.98 -5.03 -11.19
CA LYS A 160 16.25 -3.79 -11.46
C LYS A 160 15.10 -3.65 -10.48
N VAL A 161 14.83 -2.43 -10.06
CA VAL A 161 13.64 -2.09 -9.25
C VAL A 161 12.88 -0.99 -9.96
N LEU A 162 11.59 -1.19 -10.12
CA LEU A 162 10.68 -0.26 -10.76
C LEU A 162 9.62 0.19 -9.75
N PHE A 163 9.51 1.48 -9.52
CA PHE A 163 8.43 2.08 -8.73
C PHE A 163 7.44 2.76 -9.68
N GLN A 164 6.21 2.24 -9.71
CA GLN A 164 5.12 2.91 -10.39
C GLN A 164 4.53 3.97 -9.45
N THR A 165 4.65 5.22 -9.83
CA THR A 165 4.17 6.36 -9.04
C THR A 165 3.60 7.45 -9.95
N TYR A 166 2.66 8.23 -9.41
CA TYR A 166 2.11 9.42 -10.06
C TYR A 166 2.91 10.69 -9.74
N ASN A 167 3.77 10.63 -8.70
CA ASN A 167 4.60 11.74 -8.27
C ASN A 167 6.07 11.33 -8.14
N PRO A 168 6.76 11.10 -9.28
CA PRO A 168 8.14 10.62 -9.28
C PRO A 168 9.13 11.58 -8.63
N ASP A 169 8.81 12.87 -8.58
CA ASP A 169 9.68 13.91 -8.02
C ASP A 169 9.53 14.07 -6.51
N TYR A 170 8.61 13.33 -5.89
CA TYR A 170 8.45 13.35 -4.45
C TYR A 170 9.74 12.88 -3.76
N TYR A 171 10.22 13.66 -2.78
CA TYR A 171 11.55 13.45 -2.17
C TYR A 171 11.78 12.03 -1.66
N ALA A 172 10.75 11.36 -1.13
CA ALA A 172 10.87 10.00 -0.61
C ALA A 172 11.15 8.97 -1.72
N PHE A 173 10.60 9.14 -2.95
CA PHE A 173 10.94 8.30 -4.08
C PHE A 173 12.36 8.56 -4.59
N GLN A 174 12.76 9.82 -4.69
CA GLN A 174 14.10 10.18 -5.16
C GLN A 174 15.19 9.69 -4.21
N THR A 175 14.96 9.82 -2.90
CA THR A 175 15.91 9.35 -1.89
C THR A 175 15.92 7.82 -1.75
N ALA A 176 14.77 7.15 -1.90
CA ALA A 176 14.71 5.69 -1.96
C ALA A 176 15.43 5.13 -3.20
N LYS A 177 15.28 5.79 -4.37
CA LYS A 177 15.98 5.43 -5.61
C LYS A 177 17.50 5.49 -5.45
N SER A 178 18.00 6.49 -4.74
CA SER A 178 19.44 6.67 -4.46
C SER A 178 19.91 5.96 -3.18
N GLN A 179 19.00 5.33 -2.45
CA GLN A 179 19.23 4.72 -1.13
C GLN A 179 19.92 5.69 -0.14
N ASN A 180 19.58 6.98 -0.24
CA ASN A 180 20.19 8.03 0.56
C ASN A 180 19.29 8.37 1.75
N TYR A 181 19.60 7.73 2.89
CA TYR A 181 18.86 7.96 4.13
C TYR A 181 19.10 9.35 4.70
N GLU A 182 20.34 9.87 4.67
CA GLU A 182 20.68 11.18 5.20
C GLU A 182 19.86 12.27 4.54
N LYS A 183 19.81 12.27 3.21
CA LYS A 183 19.01 13.25 2.46
C LYS A 183 17.51 13.11 2.72
N PHE A 184 17.00 11.88 2.87
CA PHE A 184 15.63 11.64 3.29
C PHE A 184 15.38 12.26 4.66
N PHE A 185 16.22 11.94 5.64
CA PHE A 185 16.11 12.41 7.03
C PHE A 185 16.13 13.94 7.10
N GLU A 186 17.07 14.60 6.43
CA GLU A 186 17.19 16.06 6.39
C GLU A 186 15.92 16.76 5.89
N THR A 187 15.26 16.15 4.90
CA THR A 187 14.02 16.70 4.32
C THR A 187 12.83 16.43 5.23
N GLU A 188 12.71 15.20 5.72
CA GLU A 188 11.62 14.77 6.59
C GLU A 188 11.63 15.52 7.92
N ILE A 189 12.80 15.69 8.55
CA ILE A 189 12.90 16.35 9.86
C ILE A 189 12.52 17.83 9.79
N LYS A 190 12.85 18.52 8.69
CA LYS A 190 12.46 19.91 8.46
C LYS A 190 10.95 20.04 8.31
N ALA A 191 10.32 19.14 7.53
CA ALA A 191 8.87 19.12 7.38
C ALA A 191 8.18 18.85 8.72
N ARG A 192 8.68 17.93 9.53
CA ARG A 192 8.15 17.70 10.88
C ARG A 192 8.29 18.90 11.81
N GLN A 193 9.38 19.62 11.71
CA GLN A 193 9.55 20.86 12.48
C GLN A 193 8.59 21.94 12.04
N GLU A 194 8.40 22.13 10.74
CA GLU A 194 7.47 23.11 10.18
C GLU A 194 6.02 22.88 10.59
N PHE A 195 5.61 21.61 10.62
CA PHE A 195 4.24 21.21 10.98
C PHE A 195 4.06 20.83 12.46
N ASP A 196 5.06 21.07 13.28
CA ASP A 196 5.05 20.77 14.71
C ASP A 196 4.70 19.30 15.01
N TYR A 197 5.28 18.38 14.22
CA TYR A 197 5.15 16.93 14.39
C TYR A 197 6.28 16.36 15.28
N PRO A 198 6.09 15.16 15.85
CA PRO A 198 7.16 14.48 16.57
C PRO A 198 8.43 14.33 15.72
N PRO A 199 9.63 14.58 16.28
CA PRO A 199 9.98 14.70 17.72
C PRO A 199 9.83 16.09 18.30
N PHE A 200 9.40 17.11 17.56
CA PHE A 200 9.31 18.50 18.04
C PHE A 200 8.08 18.74 18.93
N SER A 201 7.07 17.88 18.79
CA SER A 201 5.88 17.88 19.64
C SER A 201 5.52 16.47 20.10
N GLN A 202 4.46 16.36 20.89
CA GLN A 202 3.85 15.09 21.29
C GLN A 202 2.42 15.02 20.76
N ILE A 203 2.08 13.90 20.12
CA ILE A 203 0.74 13.66 19.59
C ILE A 203 0.10 12.51 20.36
N ILE A 204 -1.07 12.77 20.93
CA ILE A 204 -1.91 11.73 21.54
C ILE A 204 -3.13 11.58 20.65
N ARG A 205 -3.36 10.36 20.16
CA ARG A 205 -4.54 10.01 19.39
C ARG A 205 -5.51 9.22 20.25
N LEU A 206 -6.66 9.79 20.56
CA LEU A 206 -7.76 9.10 21.21
C LEU A 206 -8.73 8.59 20.15
N ILE A 207 -9.09 7.33 20.21
CA ILE A 207 -10.05 6.72 19.30
C ILE A 207 -11.24 6.26 20.13
N LEU A 208 -12.37 6.92 19.95
CA LEU A 208 -13.63 6.51 20.52
C LEU A 208 -14.48 5.83 19.44
N SER A 209 -14.97 4.65 19.73
CA SER A 209 -15.80 3.90 18.80
C SER A 209 -17.10 3.45 19.48
N SER A 210 -18.21 3.59 18.76
CA SER A 210 -19.52 3.15 19.20
C SER A 210 -20.36 2.71 18.00
N GLN A 211 -21.29 1.81 18.18
CA GLN A 211 -22.28 1.48 17.16
C GLN A 211 -23.25 2.66 16.88
N ASN A 212 -23.27 3.65 17.75
CA ASN A 212 -24.08 4.85 17.63
C ASN A 212 -23.17 6.09 17.63
N ASN A 213 -23.13 6.81 16.50
CA ASN A 213 -22.28 7.99 16.31
C ASN A 213 -22.53 9.07 17.37
N PHE A 214 -23.79 9.34 17.71
CA PHE A 214 -24.13 10.33 18.73
C PHE A 214 -23.51 9.99 20.11
N ARG A 215 -23.45 8.69 20.48
CA ARG A 215 -22.77 8.28 21.71
C ARG A 215 -21.26 8.46 21.64
N ALA A 216 -20.66 8.18 20.47
CA ALA A 216 -19.24 8.37 20.29
C ALA A 216 -18.85 9.85 20.38
N GLU A 217 -19.60 10.74 19.71
CA GLU A 217 -19.40 12.19 19.76
C GLU A 217 -19.59 12.74 21.19
N LYS A 218 -20.65 12.34 21.88
CA LYS A 218 -20.88 12.76 23.26
C LYS A 218 -19.72 12.37 24.18
N SER A 219 -19.24 11.12 24.08
CA SER A 219 -18.11 10.64 24.89
C SER A 219 -16.77 11.28 24.49
N ALA A 220 -16.66 11.86 23.30
CA ALA A 220 -15.48 12.61 22.89
C ALA A 220 -15.45 14.05 23.41
N MET A 221 -16.61 14.58 23.80
CA MET A 221 -16.76 15.94 24.34
C MET A 221 -16.73 15.98 25.88
N GLU A 222 -16.96 14.87 26.55
CA GLU A 222 -16.79 14.66 27.99
C GLU A 222 -15.31 14.34 28.34
#